data_de83aed2dd05316961471bbb745ddbfc
#
_entry.id   de83aed2dd05316961471bbb745ddbfc
#
_cell.length_a   1.000
_cell.length_b   1.000
_cell.length_c   1.000
_cell.angle_alpha   90.00
_cell.angle_beta   90.00
_cell.angle_gamma   90.00
#
_symmetry.space_group_name_H-M   'P 1'
#
loop_
_entity.id
_entity.type
_entity.pdbx_description
1 polymer ?
#
loop_
_entity_poly.entity_id
_entity_poly.type
_entity_poly.pdbx_seq_one_letter_code
_entity_poly.pdbx_strand_id
1 'polypeptide(L)'
;MKRFFISMIALVTACSIQAATIKVTVKDTRKQTITGFGAACCDGAMCPYGNDTQPVKLLFGPTSKIGLNIMRMEISPNFKGDITAADVGWDTPYDWQGSVPSAQIVKKRGGIVFGTPWSPPGEYKTNGTAQGGNADNQGNQKGKLRTDCYDKFFPWLNTFLKYMKSKSVNVDAVSIQNEPDWWVSYSGCLYDPQELVTLVKNYAYMLDRETYPGVKLISGESLGFTQNYTDPLMKDTTCRKHIDIVAGHLYGHAPLDYMKNSATLPAKYGKEVWMTEHSSTDNIGERLPNWHEQLLFAEELNECMLAGCTGYIYWYMRAHWAFVSTGESKYGEGNKVKNKLLPRAFVMSHFSKHVTGSTRLVTSKDMTSGSEAAREYSAYIKGDSIIVMAIDTTKTGYDLELTLPVNVKSGTHLLSTGNETDSLCQVKDITIDTPTNVVTVKMPARSLSTYIFMIDEGSTAITNVDHETAEGPKTYYDLRGRRLLTPRGLCIERSADGSSRKIMMGR
;
A
#
# COMPACT_ATOMS: atom_id res chain seq x y z
N MET A 1 -15.45 41.95 -71.82
CA MET A 1 -15.12 41.91 -70.38
C MET A 1 -14.61 40.52 -70.06
N LYS A 2 -13.30 40.35 -69.96
CA LYS A 2 -12.66 39.07 -69.58
C LYS A 2 -12.51 39.03 -68.07
N ARG A 3 -13.13 38.06 -67.41
CA ARG A 3 -12.98 37.81 -65.98
C ARG A 3 -11.78 36.89 -65.75
N PHE A 4 -10.74 37.39 -65.07
CA PHE A 4 -9.61 36.61 -64.55
C PHE A 4 -10.06 35.95 -63.25
N PHE A 5 -10.03 34.60 -63.20
CA PHE A 5 -10.09 33.85 -61.97
C PHE A 5 -8.68 33.65 -61.44
N ILE A 6 -8.36 34.24 -60.30
CA ILE A 6 -7.13 33.96 -59.56
C ILE A 6 -7.44 32.80 -58.59
N SER A 7 -6.92 31.62 -58.88
CA SER A 7 -6.96 30.47 -57.94
C SER A 7 -5.88 30.67 -56.89
N MET A 8 -6.33 30.94 -55.68
CA MET A 8 -5.44 31.02 -54.52
C MET A 8 -5.24 29.58 -53.97
N ILE A 9 -4.07 28.99 -54.24
CA ILE A 9 -3.66 27.70 -53.66
C ILE A 9 -3.20 28.00 -52.24
N ALA A 10 -4.05 27.61 -51.25
CA ALA A 10 -3.64 27.64 -49.84
C ALA A 10 -2.70 26.46 -49.58
N LEU A 11 -1.43 26.76 -49.40
CA LEU A 11 -0.42 25.80 -48.96
C LEU A 11 -0.67 25.52 -47.48
N VAL A 12 -1.36 24.44 -47.16
CA VAL A 12 -1.49 23.94 -45.75
C VAL A 12 -0.16 23.28 -45.41
N THR A 13 0.73 24.01 -44.79
CA THR A 13 1.90 23.43 -44.13
C THR A 13 1.37 22.64 -42.92
N ALA A 14 1.30 21.33 -43.06
CA ALA A 14 1.12 20.44 -41.92
C ALA A 14 2.38 20.53 -41.04
N CYS A 15 2.36 21.42 -40.06
CA CYS A 15 3.31 21.33 -38.95
C CYS A 15 3.04 20.00 -38.24
N SER A 16 3.89 19.02 -38.49
CA SER A 16 3.96 17.83 -37.63
C SER A 16 4.39 18.31 -36.25
N ILE A 17 3.42 18.42 -35.33
CA ILE A 17 3.72 18.62 -33.91
C ILE A 17 4.43 17.35 -33.49
N GLN A 18 5.76 17.39 -33.43
CA GLN A 18 6.55 16.32 -32.90
C GLN A 18 6.17 16.19 -31.42
N ALA A 19 5.73 15.00 -30.99
CA ALA A 19 5.41 14.74 -29.61
C ALA A 19 6.64 15.07 -28.73
N ALA A 20 6.42 15.78 -27.63
CA ALA A 20 7.50 16.09 -26.71
C ALA A 20 8.14 14.79 -26.19
N THR A 21 9.46 14.76 -26.06
CA THR A 21 10.16 13.63 -25.43
C THR A 21 10.49 13.97 -23.99
N ILE A 22 10.05 13.12 -23.07
CA ILE A 22 10.39 13.20 -21.66
C ILE A 22 11.41 12.11 -21.34
N LYS A 23 12.52 12.52 -20.70
CA LYS A 23 13.60 11.62 -20.34
C LYS A 23 13.53 11.30 -18.83
N VAL A 24 13.53 10.02 -18.51
CA VAL A 24 13.55 9.53 -17.14
C VAL A 24 14.70 8.52 -16.98
N THR A 25 15.59 8.79 -16.04
CA THR A 25 16.68 7.88 -15.68
C THR A 25 16.29 7.09 -14.43
N VAL A 26 16.30 5.78 -14.55
CA VAL A 26 16.17 4.85 -13.41
C VAL A 26 17.56 4.56 -12.85
N LYS A 27 17.77 4.86 -11.59
CA LYS A 27 19.06 4.64 -10.89
C LYS A 27 19.02 3.31 -10.15
N ASP A 28 20.15 2.60 -10.02
CA ASP A 28 20.27 1.40 -9.20
C ASP A 28 20.36 1.73 -7.68
N THR A 29 19.71 2.80 -7.27
CA THR A 29 19.57 3.16 -5.85
C THR A 29 18.33 2.49 -5.30
N ARG A 30 18.53 1.49 -4.43
CA ARG A 30 17.44 0.69 -3.85
C ARG A 30 16.85 1.37 -2.63
N LYS A 31 15.53 1.36 -2.55
CA LYS A 31 14.73 1.85 -1.42
C LYS A 31 13.99 0.67 -0.75
N GLN A 32 12.78 0.91 -0.27
CA GLN A 32 11.98 -0.10 0.42
C GLN A 32 11.58 -1.27 -0.50
N THR A 33 11.40 -2.43 0.11
CA THR A 33 10.71 -3.57 -0.52
C THR A 33 9.21 -3.45 -0.28
N ILE A 34 8.42 -3.64 -1.32
CA ILE A 34 6.97 -3.50 -1.27
C ILE A 34 6.34 -4.79 -0.75
N THR A 35 5.73 -4.73 0.42
CA THR A 35 5.05 -5.86 1.06
C THR A 35 3.78 -6.22 0.30
N GLY A 36 3.01 -5.21 -0.14
CA GLY A 36 1.86 -5.46 -0.98
C GLY A 36 0.73 -4.45 -0.93
N PHE A 37 -0.38 -4.87 -1.52
CA PHE A 37 -1.58 -4.07 -1.70
C PHE A 37 -2.80 -4.84 -1.21
N GLY A 38 -3.76 -4.13 -0.65
CA GLY A 38 -4.88 -4.76 -0.01
C GLY A 38 -6.18 -4.00 -0.06
N ALA A 39 -7.16 -4.57 0.63
CA ALA A 39 -8.44 -3.94 0.86
C ALA A 39 -9.04 -4.35 2.20
N ALA A 40 -9.85 -3.46 2.78
CA ALA A 40 -10.56 -3.72 4.02
C ALA A 40 -11.77 -4.64 3.79
N CYS A 41 -11.91 -5.60 4.70
CA CYS A 41 -13.08 -6.45 4.88
C CYS A 41 -13.63 -6.17 6.28
N CYS A 42 -14.18 -5.00 6.44
CA CYS A 42 -14.82 -4.49 7.64
C CYS A 42 -16.22 -4.05 7.22
N ASP A 43 -17.20 -4.09 8.10
CA ASP A 43 -18.59 -3.75 7.79
C ASP A 43 -19.33 -4.74 6.83
N GLY A 44 -20.30 -5.46 7.38
CA GLY A 44 -21.02 -6.53 6.68
C GLY A 44 -21.81 -6.11 5.43
N ALA A 45 -22.24 -4.85 5.34
CA ALA A 45 -22.99 -4.37 4.18
C ALA A 45 -22.09 -4.16 2.96
N MET A 46 -20.86 -3.68 3.17
CA MET A 46 -19.92 -3.26 2.12
C MET A 46 -18.78 -4.25 1.91
N CYS A 47 -18.60 -5.20 2.79
CA CYS A 47 -17.60 -6.25 2.68
C CYS A 47 -18.23 -7.63 2.55
N PRO A 48 -17.49 -8.58 2.00
CA PRO A 48 -17.92 -9.96 2.02
C PRO A 48 -18.04 -10.45 3.46
N TYR A 49 -19.26 -10.82 3.85
CA TYR A 49 -19.56 -11.35 5.18
C TYR A 49 -20.03 -12.80 5.08
N GLY A 50 -19.60 -13.63 5.99
CA GLY A 50 -19.96 -15.04 6.00
C GLY A 50 -19.60 -15.75 4.69
N ASN A 51 -20.57 -16.37 4.05
CA ASN A 51 -20.37 -17.19 2.86
C ASN A 51 -20.25 -16.41 1.54
N ASP A 52 -20.46 -15.09 1.53
CA ASP A 52 -20.30 -14.27 0.32
C ASP A 52 -18.83 -13.96 0.05
N THR A 53 -18.08 -14.98 -0.32
CA THR A 53 -16.63 -14.88 -0.55
C THR A 53 -16.22 -14.59 -1.99
N GLN A 54 -17.17 -14.38 -2.88
CA GLN A 54 -16.84 -14.15 -4.29
C GLN A 54 -15.99 -12.90 -4.54
N PRO A 55 -16.21 -11.75 -3.89
CA PRO A 55 -15.31 -10.60 -4.01
C PRO A 55 -13.86 -10.92 -3.67
N VAL A 56 -13.63 -11.65 -2.57
CA VAL A 56 -12.28 -12.05 -2.15
C VAL A 56 -11.62 -12.97 -3.18
N LYS A 57 -12.37 -13.88 -3.79
CA LYS A 57 -11.86 -14.76 -4.85
C LYS A 57 -11.45 -14.00 -6.11
N LEU A 58 -12.15 -12.90 -6.43
CA LEU A 58 -11.83 -12.03 -7.56
C LEU A 58 -10.60 -11.16 -7.31
N LEU A 59 -10.38 -10.72 -6.07
CA LEU A 59 -9.39 -9.71 -5.73
C LEU A 59 -8.05 -10.29 -5.26
N PHE A 60 -8.06 -11.34 -4.42
CA PHE A 60 -6.87 -11.80 -3.70
C PHE A 60 -6.15 -12.99 -4.34
N GLY A 61 -4.84 -12.97 -4.19
CA GLY A 61 -3.92 -14.04 -4.59
C GLY A 61 -3.36 -13.87 -5.99
N PRO A 62 -2.24 -14.54 -6.29
CA PRO A 62 -1.47 -14.34 -7.52
C PRO A 62 -2.24 -14.73 -8.80
N THR A 63 -3.17 -15.67 -8.70
CA THR A 63 -3.99 -16.13 -9.84
C THR A 63 -5.29 -15.35 -10.01
N SER A 64 -5.62 -14.43 -9.10
CA SER A 64 -6.77 -13.54 -9.25
C SER A 64 -6.54 -12.49 -10.33
N LYS A 65 -7.62 -11.83 -10.79
CA LYS A 65 -7.48 -10.77 -11.79
C LYS A 65 -6.74 -9.55 -11.25
N ILE A 66 -6.84 -9.28 -9.95
CA ILE A 66 -6.33 -8.04 -9.33
C ILE A 66 -5.02 -8.27 -8.57
N GLY A 67 -4.83 -9.40 -7.90
CA GLY A 67 -3.57 -9.74 -7.26
C GLY A 67 -3.34 -9.11 -5.88
N LEU A 68 -4.40 -8.71 -5.16
CA LEU A 68 -4.25 -8.23 -3.78
C LEU A 68 -3.67 -9.34 -2.88
N ASN A 69 -2.90 -8.93 -1.89
CA ASN A 69 -2.30 -9.87 -0.94
C ASN A 69 -2.43 -9.47 0.54
N ILE A 70 -3.01 -8.30 0.87
CA ILE A 70 -3.20 -7.86 2.26
C ILE A 70 -4.69 -7.63 2.53
N MET A 71 -5.25 -8.31 3.53
CA MET A 71 -6.62 -8.13 3.98
C MET A 71 -6.66 -7.52 5.36
N ARG A 72 -7.36 -6.40 5.52
CA ARG A 72 -7.65 -5.76 6.79
C ARG A 72 -8.99 -6.21 7.32
N MET A 73 -9.05 -6.57 8.60
CA MET A 73 -10.28 -6.97 9.31
C MET A 73 -10.53 -6.03 10.47
N GLU A 74 -11.79 -5.91 10.88
CA GLU A 74 -12.14 -5.29 12.15
C GLU A 74 -11.97 -6.29 13.30
N ILE A 75 -11.45 -5.82 14.43
CA ILE A 75 -11.52 -6.52 15.72
C ILE A 75 -12.67 -5.89 16.50
N SER A 76 -13.82 -6.54 16.47
CA SER A 76 -14.99 -6.09 17.22
C SER A 76 -14.74 -6.13 18.73
N PRO A 77 -15.17 -5.11 19.48
CA PRO A 77 -14.99 -5.04 20.93
C PRO A 77 -15.78 -6.10 21.69
N ASN A 78 -16.86 -6.60 21.11
CA ASN A 78 -17.79 -7.51 21.76
C ASN A 78 -17.83 -8.87 21.07
N PHE A 79 -16.89 -9.73 21.39
CA PHE A 79 -16.95 -11.12 20.94
C PHE A 79 -18.00 -11.87 21.75
N LYS A 80 -19.02 -12.42 21.08
CA LYS A 80 -20.10 -13.22 21.71
C LYS A 80 -20.19 -14.64 21.17
N GLY A 81 -19.18 -15.12 20.45
CA GLY A 81 -19.24 -16.41 19.77
C GLY A 81 -19.99 -16.36 18.44
N ASP A 82 -20.55 -17.48 18.02
CA ASP A 82 -21.23 -17.57 16.72
C ASP A 82 -22.58 -16.84 16.79
N ILE A 83 -22.68 -15.69 16.10
CA ILE A 83 -23.95 -14.95 15.95
C ILE A 83 -24.57 -15.22 14.58
N THR A 84 -25.87 -14.96 14.46
CA THR A 84 -26.61 -15.12 13.22
C THR A 84 -26.47 -13.88 12.34
N ALA A 85 -26.67 -14.03 11.02
CA ALA A 85 -26.64 -12.90 10.08
C ALA A 85 -27.68 -11.81 10.39
N ALA A 86 -28.71 -12.11 11.21
CA ALA A 86 -29.72 -11.15 11.66
C ALA A 86 -29.18 -10.14 12.68
N ASP A 87 -28.06 -10.46 13.34
CA ASP A 87 -27.45 -9.61 14.37
C ASP A 87 -26.47 -8.59 13.79
N VAL A 88 -26.35 -8.50 12.46
CA VAL A 88 -25.39 -7.63 11.76
C VAL A 88 -26.09 -6.34 11.31
N GLY A 89 -25.62 -5.22 11.80
CA GLY A 89 -26.07 -3.88 11.40
C GLY A 89 -24.99 -2.83 11.68
N TRP A 90 -25.21 -1.60 11.20
CA TRP A 90 -24.26 -0.49 11.40
C TRP A 90 -23.91 -0.21 12.86
N ASP A 91 -24.85 -0.48 13.76
CA ASP A 91 -24.71 -0.25 15.21
C ASP A 91 -24.43 -1.51 16.00
N THR A 92 -24.39 -2.67 15.35
CA THR A 92 -24.01 -3.93 16.02
C THR A 92 -22.51 -4.17 15.82
N PRO A 93 -21.76 -4.42 16.90
CA PRO A 93 -20.36 -4.77 16.79
C PRO A 93 -20.21 -6.02 15.94
N TYR A 94 -19.38 -5.95 14.90
CA TYR A 94 -19.07 -7.10 14.06
C TYR A 94 -18.48 -8.21 14.91
N ASP A 95 -19.02 -9.37 14.70
CA ASP A 95 -18.41 -10.58 15.17
C ASP A 95 -17.20 -10.94 14.31
N TRP A 96 -16.16 -11.45 14.93
CA TRP A 96 -14.97 -11.93 14.25
C TRP A 96 -15.26 -13.05 13.25
N GLN A 97 -16.35 -13.78 13.46
CA GLN A 97 -16.83 -14.86 12.60
C GLN A 97 -17.09 -14.41 11.16
N GLY A 98 -17.65 -13.24 10.95
CA GLY A 98 -18.06 -12.77 9.63
C GLY A 98 -16.91 -12.66 8.64
N SER A 99 -15.73 -12.30 9.09
CA SER A 99 -14.54 -12.17 8.26
C SER A 99 -13.76 -13.49 8.06
N VAL A 100 -14.05 -14.54 8.85
CA VAL A 100 -13.30 -15.81 8.81
C VAL A 100 -13.26 -16.47 7.44
N PRO A 101 -14.38 -16.66 6.70
CA PRO A 101 -14.32 -17.32 5.40
C PRO A 101 -13.45 -16.57 4.39
N SER A 102 -13.49 -15.23 4.42
CA SER A 102 -12.64 -14.37 3.57
C SER A 102 -11.18 -14.50 3.95
N ALA A 103 -10.87 -14.43 5.25
CA ALA A 103 -9.50 -14.57 5.76
C ALA A 103 -8.89 -15.95 5.43
N GLN A 104 -9.67 -17.03 5.53
CA GLN A 104 -9.24 -18.38 5.15
C GLN A 104 -8.83 -18.46 3.67
N ILE A 105 -9.58 -17.79 2.77
CA ILE A 105 -9.25 -17.74 1.35
C ILE A 105 -7.96 -16.98 1.13
N VAL A 106 -7.82 -15.81 1.77
CA VAL A 106 -6.60 -14.98 1.66
C VAL A 106 -5.39 -15.76 2.14
N LYS A 107 -5.45 -16.40 3.31
CA LYS A 107 -4.36 -17.23 3.86
C LYS A 107 -4.03 -18.42 2.96
N LYS A 108 -5.04 -19.14 2.46
CA LYS A 108 -4.83 -20.26 1.51
C LYS A 108 -4.11 -19.83 0.22
N ARG A 109 -4.25 -18.55 -0.17
CA ARG A 109 -3.60 -17.97 -1.36
C ARG A 109 -2.26 -17.30 -1.06
N GLY A 110 -1.72 -17.47 0.15
CA GLY A 110 -0.44 -16.91 0.57
C GLY A 110 -0.49 -15.43 0.96
N GLY A 111 -1.68 -14.91 1.21
CA GLY A 111 -1.85 -13.51 1.60
C GLY A 111 -1.65 -13.26 3.09
N ILE A 112 -1.59 -11.97 3.42
CA ILE A 112 -1.46 -11.40 4.75
C ILE A 112 -2.86 -11.02 5.25
N VAL A 113 -3.14 -11.33 6.51
CA VAL A 113 -4.38 -10.95 7.20
C VAL A 113 -4.00 -10.20 8.47
N PHE A 114 -4.54 -9.00 8.66
CA PHE A 114 -4.37 -8.28 9.91
C PHE A 114 -5.69 -7.74 10.46
N GLY A 115 -5.74 -7.56 11.77
CA GLY A 115 -6.90 -7.04 12.47
C GLY A 115 -6.64 -5.68 13.10
N THR A 116 -7.66 -4.79 13.04
CA THR A 116 -7.64 -3.47 13.65
C THR A 116 -8.86 -3.28 14.54
N PRO A 117 -8.72 -2.91 15.83
CA PRO A 117 -9.84 -2.52 16.66
C PRO A 117 -10.26 -1.08 16.36
N TRP A 118 -11.57 -0.85 16.20
CA TRP A 118 -12.16 0.48 16.25
C TRP A 118 -12.36 0.94 17.69
N SER A 119 -12.59 0.00 18.58
CA SER A 119 -12.69 0.22 20.02
C SER A 119 -12.28 -1.03 20.79
N PRO A 120 -11.61 -0.91 21.93
CA PRO A 120 -11.59 -2.00 22.92
C PRO A 120 -12.98 -2.21 23.51
N PRO A 121 -13.19 -3.30 24.31
CA PRO A 121 -14.43 -3.53 25.06
C PRO A 121 -14.88 -2.30 25.84
N GLY A 122 -16.19 -2.01 25.81
CA GLY A 122 -16.74 -0.81 26.42
C GLY A 122 -16.42 -0.69 27.93
N GLU A 123 -16.36 -1.82 28.63
CA GLU A 123 -15.99 -1.86 30.05
C GLU A 123 -14.54 -1.43 30.33
N TYR A 124 -13.67 -1.41 29.32
CA TYR A 124 -12.29 -0.90 29.45
C TYR A 124 -12.21 0.59 29.20
N LYS A 125 -13.30 1.24 28.78
CA LYS A 125 -13.29 2.65 28.37
C LYS A 125 -13.89 3.58 29.42
N THR A 126 -13.48 4.84 29.37
CA THR A 126 -13.94 5.89 30.30
C THR A 126 -15.42 6.20 30.17
N ASN A 127 -16.03 5.99 29.00
CA ASN A 127 -17.46 6.19 28.74
C ASN A 127 -18.32 4.92 28.87
N GLY A 128 -17.71 3.77 29.22
CA GLY A 128 -18.40 2.51 29.45
C GLY A 128 -19.04 1.86 28.21
N THR A 129 -18.74 2.34 27.01
CA THR A 129 -19.30 1.84 25.75
C THR A 129 -18.26 1.73 24.65
N ALA A 130 -18.49 0.86 23.66
CA ALA A 130 -17.65 0.75 22.47
C ALA A 130 -17.70 2.00 21.58
N GLN A 131 -18.78 2.78 21.61
CA GLN A 131 -18.89 4.00 20.83
C GLN A 131 -17.86 5.04 21.25
N GLY A 132 -17.41 5.88 20.30
CA GLY A 132 -16.41 6.91 20.54
C GLY A 132 -16.91 8.07 21.41
N GLY A 133 -18.23 8.24 21.48
CA GLY A 133 -18.90 9.30 22.20
C GLY A 133 -19.83 10.11 21.31
N ASN A 134 -20.36 11.22 21.81
CA ASN A 134 -21.28 12.09 21.06
C ASN A 134 -20.65 13.47 20.82
N ALA A 135 -20.82 14.04 19.61
CA ALA A 135 -20.27 15.34 19.22
C ALA A 135 -20.68 16.48 20.15
N ASP A 136 -21.92 16.40 20.65
CA ASP A 136 -22.51 17.44 21.48
C ASP A 136 -22.03 17.42 22.95
N ASN A 137 -21.24 16.44 23.29
CA ASN A 137 -20.82 16.17 24.67
C ASN A 137 -19.51 16.85 25.00
N GLN A 138 -19.51 18.16 25.02
CA GLN A 138 -18.67 19.05 25.83
C GLN A 138 -17.43 18.40 26.51
N GLY A 139 -16.65 17.62 25.75
CA GLY A 139 -15.38 17.07 26.20
C GLY A 139 -15.41 15.88 27.18
N ASN A 140 -16.50 15.66 27.92
CA ASN A 140 -16.55 14.69 29.02
C ASN A 140 -16.97 13.27 28.65
N GLN A 141 -17.37 13.01 27.40
CA GLN A 141 -17.85 11.69 26.97
C GLN A 141 -17.04 11.08 25.82
N LYS A 142 -15.86 11.61 25.54
CA LYS A 142 -14.93 10.97 24.60
C LYS A 142 -14.39 9.70 25.23
N GLY A 143 -14.69 8.56 24.60
CA GLY A 143 -14.23 7.28 25.09
C GLY A 143 -12.72 7.11 24.89
N LYS A 144 -11.99 6.99 26.00
CA LYS A 144 -10.57 6.61 26.03
C LYS A 144 -10.40 5.29 26.75
N LEU A 145 -9.33 4.57 26.45
CA LEU A 145 -8.93 3.41 27.26
C LEU A 145 -8.59 3.90 28.68
N ARG A 146 -9.18 3.28 29.68
CA ARG A 146 -8.89 3.58 31.09
C ARG A 146 -7.50 3.09 31.46
N THR A 147 -6.77 3.87 32.25
CA THR A 147 -5.40 3.52 32.67
C THR A 147 -5.33 2.27 33.51
N ASP A 148 -6.37 1.98 34.31
CA ASP A 148 -6.53 0.74 35.09
C ASP A 148 -6.97 -0.48 34.25
N CYS A 149 -7.06 -0.32 32.94
CA CYS A 149 -7.34 -1.39 31.96
C CYS A 149 -6.24 -1.56 30.90
N TYR A 150 -5.12 -0.85 31.01
CA TYR A 150 -4.02 -0.97 30.06
C TYR A 150 -3.42 -2.39 30.02
N ASP A 151 -3.35 -3.05 31.17
CA ASP A 151 -2.91 -4.44 31.32
C ASP A 151 -3.87 -5.48 30.70
N LYS A 152 -5.12 -5.08 30.39
CA LYS A 152 -6.13 -5.96 29.78
C LYS A 152 -6.15 -5.86 28.25
N PHE A 153 -5.56 -4.82 27.67
CA PHE A 153 -5.68 -4.52 26.25
C PHE A 153 -5.03 -5.60 25.36
N PHE A 154 -3.75 -5.91 25.56
CA PHE A 154 -3.07 -6.94 24.77
C PHE A 154 -3.58 -8.36 25.05
N PRO A 155 -3.90 -8.77 26.30
CA PRO A 155 -4.61 -10.02 26.56
C PRO A 155 -5.94 -10.14 25.81
N TRP A 156 -6.70 -9.05 25.66
CA TRP A 156 -7.90 -9.04 24.82
C TRP A 156 -7.56 -9.28 23.33
N LEU A 157 -6.54 -8.63 22.77
CA LEU A 157 -6.08 -8.92 21.40
C LEU A 157 -5.65 -10.39 21.24
N ASN A 158 -5.05 -10.99 22.26
CA ASN A 158 -4.70 -12.42 22.23
C ASN A 158 -5.94 -13.31 22.15
N THR A 159 -7.11 -12.89 22.71
CA THR A 159 -8.35 -13.66 22.55
C THR A 159 -8.84 -13.68 21.11
N PHE A 160 -8.66 -12.56 20.36
CA PHE A 160 -8.91 -12.51 18.93
C PHE A 160 -7.97 -13.45 18.16
N LEU A 161 -6.67 -13.41 18.43
CA LEU A 161 -5.70 -14.32 17.81
C LEU A 161 -6.04 -15.78 18.06
N LYS A 162 -6.42 -16.11 19.30
CA LYS A 162 -6.85 -17.47 19.69
C LYS A 162 -8.08 -17.93 18.92
N TYR A 163 -9.08 -17.07 18.80
CA TYR A 163 -10.30 -17.37 18.03
C TYR A 163 -9.97 -17.62 16.54
N MET A 164 -9.24 -16.70 15.91
CA MET A 164 -8.88 -16.81 14.50
C MET A 164 -8.07 -18.10 14.22
N LYS A 165 -7.12 -18.43 15.09
CA LYS A 165 -6.36 -19.68 15.01
C LYS A 165 -7.27 -20.91 15.12
N SER A 166 -8.28 -20.89 16.00
CA SER A 166 -9.27 -21.98 16.12
C SER A 166 -10.09 -22.17 14.84
N LYS A 167 -10.22 -21.13 14.03
CA LYS A 167 -10.85 -21.15 12.68
C LYS A 167 -9.84 -21.35 11.55
N SER A 168 -8.65 -21.84 11.86
CA SER A 168 -7.56 -22.08 10.89
C SER A 168 -7.08 -20.82 10.15
N VAL A 169 -7.15 -19.67 10.80
CA VAL A 169 -6.60 -18.40 10.31
C VAL A 169 -5.46 -17.94 11.22
N ASN A 170 -4.23 -18.06 10.73
CA ASN A 170 -3.08 -17.43 11.38
C ASN A 170 -3.05 -15.97 10.97
N VAL A 171 -3.36 -15.07 11.91
CA VAL A 171 -3.30 -13.62 11.72
C VAL A 171 -1.84 -13.17 11.69
N ASP A 172 -1.47 -12.34 10.73
CA ASP A 172 -0.08 -11.91 10.53
C ASP A 172 0.26 -10.62 11.30
N ALA A 173 -0.74 -9.79 11.60
CA ALA A 173 -0.55 -8.58 12.40
C ALA A 173 -1.83 -8.16 13.12
N VAL A 174 -1.67 -7.41 14.20
CA VAL A 174 -2.74 -6.68 14.88
C VAL A 174 -2.35 -5.23 15.07
N SER A 175 -3.32 -4.33 14.89
CA SER A 175 -3.15 -2.90 15.14
C SER A 175 -3.57 -2.54 16.55
N ILE A 176 -3.04 -1.42 17.05
CA ILE A 176 -3.42 -0.89 18.36
C ILE A 176 -4.79 -0.23 18.29
N GLN A 177 -5.05 0.63 17.29
CA GLN A 177 -6.28 1.41 17.23
C GLN A 177 -6.50 2.02 15.85
N ASN A 178 -7.73 1.94 15.35
CA ASN A 178 -8.21 2.74 14.21
C ASN A 178 -8.42 4.18 14.66
N GLU A 179 -7.82 5.13 13.94
CA GLU A 179 -8.00 6.58 14.09
C GLU A 179 -8.00 7.07 15.55
N PRO A 180 -6.90 6.86 16.29
CA PRO A 180 -6.81 7.24 17.70
C PRO A 180 -6.93 8.77 17.93
N ASP A 181 -6.80 9.55 16.86
CA ASP A 181 -6.86 11.02 16.84
C ASP A 181 -8.22 11.56 16.38
N TRP A 182 -9.14 10.69 15.97
CA TRP A 182 -10.41 11.10 15.40
C TRP A 182 -11.61 10.69 16.25
N TRP A 183 -12.44 11.68 16.57
CA TRP A 183 -13.65 11.44 17.31
C TRP A 183 -14.79 10.98 16.39
N VAL A 184 -15.53 9.97 16.80
CA VAL A 184 -16.66 9.39 16.04
C VAL A 184 -17.82 9.02 16.95
N SER A 185 -19.05 9.01 16.42
CA SER A 185 -20.25 8.55 17.14
C SER A 185 -20.44 7.04 17.14
N TYR A 186 -19.81 6.35 16.18
CA TYR A 186 -19.77 4.89 16.11
C TYR A 186 -18.62 4.32 16.96
N SER A 187 -18.28 3.06 16.77
CA SER A 187 -17.18 2.41 17.48
C SER A 187 -15.88 3.20 17.31
N GLY A 188 -15.26 3.62 18.41
CA GLY A 188 -14.05 4.45 18.37
C GLY A 188 -13.43 4.60 19.77
N CYS A 189 -12.13 4.85 19.82
CA CYS A 189 -11.39 5.09 21.07
C CYS A 189 -10.27 6.10 20.83
N LEU A 190 -10.30 7.20 21.56
CA LEU A 190 -9.29 8.23 21.48
C LEU A 190 -8.07 7.91 22.35
N TYR A 191 -6.91 8.24 21.83
CA TYR A 191 -5.65 8.24 22.58
C TYR A 191 -4.87 9.51 22.27
N ASP A 192 -4.27 10.10 23.27
CA ASP A 192 -3.20 11.06 23.03
C ASP A 192 -1.91 10.30 22.63
N PRO A 193 -0.99 10.92 21.88
CA PRO A 193 0.25 10.26 21.49
C PRO A 193 1.04 9.67 22.67
N GLN A 194 1.04 10.34 23.82
CA GLN A 194 1.74 9.87 25.01
C GLN A 194 1.03 8.71 25.71
N GLU A 195 -0.30 8.60 25.59
CA GLU A 195 -1.06 7.45 26.07
C GLU A 195 -0.70 6.20 25.27
N LEU A 196 -0.56 6.32 23.92
CA LEU A 196 -0.07 5.22 23.08
C LEU A 196 1.35 4.80 23.45
N VAL A 197 2.25 5.76 23.69
CA VAL A 197 3.61 5.45 24.16
C VAL A 197 3.56 4.69 25.47
N THR A 198 2.75 5.13 26.42
CA THR A 198 2.62 4.49 27.74
C THR A 198 2.06 3.07 27.62
N LEU A 199 1.03 2.88 26.79
CA LEU A 199 0.41 1.56 26.53
C LEU A 199 1.44 0.60 25.89
N VAL A 200 2.10 1.02 24.84
CA VAL A 200 3.06 0.16 24.12
C VAL A 200 4.28 -0.13 24.99
N LYS A 201 4.86 0.88 25.60
CA LYS A 201 6.08 0.75 26.41
C LYS A 201 5.93 -0.23 27.55
N ASN A 202 4.79 -0.18 28.26
CA ASN A 202 4.60 -0.90 29.50
C ASN A 202 3.84 -2.22 29.35
N TYR A 203 3.10 -2.41 28.23
CA TYR A 203 2.18 -3.55 28.12
C TYR A 203 2.29 -4.34 26.82
N ALA A 204 2.98 -3.82 25.76
CA ALA A 204 3.03 -4.53 24.48
C ALA A 204 3.77 -5.89 24.56
N TYR A 205 4.57 -6.13 25.59
CA TYR A 205 5.18 -7.43 25.85
C TYR A 205 4.14 -8.52 26.14
N MET A 206 2.90 -8.15 26.49
CA MET A 206 1.78 -9.07 26.75
C MET A 206 1.11 -9.58 25.47
N LEU A 207 1.46 -9.02 24.30
CA LEU A 207 1.08 -9.64 23.01
C LEU A 207 1.78 -11.00 22.90
N ASP A 208 1.00 -12.07 22.82
CA ASP A 208 1.50 -13.45 22.89
C ASP A 208 2.17 -13.89 21.58
N ARG A 209 3.42 -13.50 21.41
CA ARG A 209 4.25 -13.89 20.27
C ARG A 209 4.88 -15.28 20.41
N GLU A 210 4.76 -15.89 21.56
CA GLU A 210 5.20 -17.27 21.78
C GLU A 210 4.19 -18.25 21.17
N THR A 211 2.90 -18.10 21.49
CA THR A 211 1.82 -18.93 20.92
C THR A 211 1.52 -18.58 19.47
N TYR A 212 1.72 -17.32 19.07
CA TYR A 212 1.47 -16.79 17.73
C TYR A 212 2.77 -16.24 17.11
N PRO A 213 3.74 -17.11 16.79
CA PRO A 213 5.03 -16.68 16.28
C PRO A 213 4.86 -15.95 14.93
N GLY A 214 5.53 -14.80 14.81
CA GLY A 214 5.49 -13.97 13.63
C GLY A 214 4.36 -12.94 13.61
N VAL A 215 3.45 -12.90 14.60
CA VAL A 215 2.47 -11.83 14.69
C VAL A 215 3.15 -10.47 14.89
N LYS A 216 2.87 -9.54 14.01
CA LYS A 216 3.39 -8.17 14.05
C LYS A 216 2.45 -7.24 14.80
N LEU A 217 3.02 -6.22 15.44
CA LEU A 217 2.25 -5.13 16.03
C LEU A 217 2.32 -3.90 15.13
N ILE A 218 1.15 -3.42 14.71
CA ILE A 218 0.97 -2.18 13.97
C ILE A 218 0.72 -1.05 14.96
N SER A 219 1.29 0.13 14.73
CA SER A 219 1.04 1.34 15.52
C SER A 219 -0.45 1.75 15.48
N GLY A 220 -0.83 2.77 16.25
CA GLY A 220 -2.12 3.42 16.04
C GLY A 220 -2.19 4.06 14.64
N GLU A 221 -3.30 3.88 13.97
CA GLU A 221 -3.53 4.28 12.58
C GLU A 221 -4.23 5.65 12.57
N SER A 222 -3.45 6.76 12.67
CA SER A 222 -4.02 8.12 12.71
C SER A 222 -4.73 8.48 11.41
N LEU A 223 -5.80 9.29 11.51
CA LEU A 223 -6.67 9.69 10.40
C LEU A 223 -5.90 10.31 9.20
N GLY A 224 -4.90 11.13 9.49
CA GLY A 224 -4.10 11.83 8.48
C GLY A 224 -2.63 11.42 8.44
N PHE A 225 -2.26 10.28 8.96
CA PHE A 225 -0.88 9.77 9.02
C PHE A 225 0.11 10.77 9.63
N THR A 226 -0.23 11.37 10.75
CA THR A 226 0.53 12.47 11.33
C THR A 226 1.75 12.00 12.12
N GLN A 227 2.86 12.75 12.02
CA GLN A 227 4.09 12.48 12.79
C GLN A 227 3.86 12.49 14.31
N ASN A 228 2.84 13.23 14.79
CA ASN A 228 2.53 13.30 16.22
C ASN A 228 2.17 11.93 16.81
N TYR A 229 1.65 11.01 16.00
CA TYR A 229 1.29 9.66 16.41
C TYR A 229 2.37 8.62 16.08
N THR A 230 3.20 8.86 15.07
CA THR A 230 4.26 7.92 14.66
C THR A 230 5.58 8.17 15.37
N ASP A 231 6.04 9.42 15.42
CA ASP A 231 7.37 9.78 15.92
C ASP A 231 7.60 9.45 17.41
N PRO A 232 6.66 9.71 18.34
CA PRO A 232 6.87 9.37 19.75
C PRO A 232 7.12 7.88 19.97
N LEU A 233 6.39 7.01 19.27
CA LEU A 233 6.60 5.57 19.32
C LEU A 233 7.96 5.15 18.75
N MET A 234 8.41 5.81 17.70
CA MET A 234 9.70 5.50 17.08
C MET A 234 10.88 6.10 17.83
N LYS A 235 10.72 7.20 18.54
CA LYS A 235 11.76 7.83 19.38
C LYS A 235 11.99 7.05 20.67
N ASP A 236 10.95 6.45 21.26
CA ASP A 236 11.10 5.59 22.44
C ASP A 236 11.69 4.21 22.04
N THR A 237 12.82 3.83 22.65
CA THR A 237 13.54 2.60 22.30
C THR A 237 12.77 1.33 22.66
N THR A 238 11.95 1.37 23.72
CA THR A 238 11.12 0.24 24.14
C THR A 238 9.93 0.07 23.21
N CYS A 239 9.20 1.14 22.91
CA CYS A 239 8.10 1.12 21.95
C CYS A 239 8.57 0.60 20.58
N ARG A 240 9.69 1.12 20.09
CA ARG A 240 10.25 0.72 18.81
C ARG A 240 10.61 -0.76 18.72
N LYS A 241 10.95 -1.43 19.83
CA LYS A 241 11.20 -2.88 19.86
C LYS A 241 9.92 -3.69 19.64
N HIS A 242 8.78 -3.16 20.08
CA HIS A 242 7.50 -3.86 19.99
C HIS A 242 6.75 -3.57 18.69
N ILE A 243 6.87 -2.35 18.14
CA ILE A 243 6.23 -1.96 16.88
C ILE A 243 7.02 -2.52 15.69
N ASP A 244 6.34 -3.24 14.81
CA ASP A 244 6.89 -3.81 13.58
C ASP A 244 6.50 -2.97 12.36
N ILE A 245 5.30 -2.41 12.36
CA ILE A 245 4.71 -1.65 11.27
C ILE A 245 4.19 -0.33 11.81
N VAL A 246 4.56 0.77 11.17
CA VAL A 246 3.97 2.10 11.42
C VAL A 246 2.90 2.35 10.38
N ALA A 247 1.72 2.74 10.80
CA ALA A 247 0.58 2.89 9.91
C ALA A 247 -0.19 4.20 10.12
N GLY A 248 -0.97 4.57 9.13
CA GLY A 248 -1.90 5.69 9.16
C GLY A 248 -2.79 5.73 7.93
N HIS A 249 -3.75 6.65 7.94
CA HIS A 249 -4.73 6.88 6.88
C HIS A 249 -4.39 8.17 6.12
N LEU A 250 -5.12 8.45 5.03
CA LEU A 250 -4.86 9.63 4.18
C LEU A 250 -6.05 10.58 4.08
N TYR A 251 -6.91 10.61 5.10
CA TYR A 251 -8.05 11.51 5.08
C TYR A 251 -7.64 12.95 5.42
N GLY A 252 -8.13 13.91 4.63
CA GLY A 252 -7.98 15.34 4.88
C GLY A 252 -6.58 15.94 4.63
N HIS A 253 -5.62 15.21 4.06
CA HIS A 253 -4.26 15.69 3.83
C HIS A 253 -3.72 15.31 2.46
N ALA A 254 -2.73 16.09 1.96
CA ALA A 254 -1.98 15.71 0.78
C ALA A 254 -1.09 14.50 1.10
N PRO A 255 -1.26 13.36 0.42
CA PRO A 255 -0.64 12.09 0.79
C PRO A 255 0.87 12.15 0.89
N LEU A 256 1.50 12.82 -0.08
CA LEU A 256 2.95 12.78 -0.24
C LEU A 256 3.70 13.42 0.92
N ASP A 257 3.32 14.62 1.34
CA ASP A 257 4.05 15.36 2.38
C ASP A 257 3.90 14.70 3.75
N TYR A 258 2.68 14.32 4.12
CA TYR A 258 2.42 13.68 5.41
C TYR A 258 3.04 12.30 5.48
N MET A 259 2.82 11.48 4.46
CA MET A 259 3.36 10.14 4.37
C MET A 259 4.89 10.15 4.40
N LYS A 260 5.53 11.00 3.59
CA LYS A 260 6.99 11.13 3.54
C LYS A 260 7.58 11.50 4.89
N ASN A 261 6.99 12.46 5.58
CA ASN A 261 7.47 12.88 6.89
C ASN A 261 7.31 11.75 7.92
N SER A 262 6.13 11.10 7.93
CA SER A 262 5.83 10.01 8.87
C SER A 262 6.60 8.72 8.56
N ALA A 263 7.00 8.49 7.31
CA ALA A 263 7.79 7.32 6.90
C ALA A 263 9.30 7.47 7.21
N THR A 264 9.79 8.68 7.39
CA THR A 264 11.25 8.95 7.53
C THR A 264 11.86 8.25 8.73
N LEU A 265 11.26 8.40 9.90
CA LEU A 265 11.80 7.83 11.14
C LEU A 265 11.61 6.30 11.21
N PRO A 266 10.45 5.72 10.85
CA PRO A 266 10.29 4.28 10.72
C PRO A 266 11.30 3.63 9.77
N ALA A 267 11.49 4.21 8.58
CA ALA A 267 12.45 3.70 7.59
C ALA A 267 13.89 3.68 8.12
N LYS A 268 14.30 4.72 8.87
CA LYS A 268 15.61 4.76 9.55
C LYS A 268 15.85 3.57 10.49
N TYR A 269 14.77 3.05 11.08
CA TYR A 269 14.85 1.91 12.00
C TYR A 269 14.44 0.57 11.35
N GLY A 270 14.35 0.52 10.03
CA GLY A 270 13.99 -0.70 9.28
C GLY A 270 12.56 -1.18 9.53
N LYS A 271 11.64 -0.29 9.91
CA LYS A 271 10.23 -0.62 10.11
C LYS A 271 9.46 -0.50 8.81
N GLU A 272 8.46 -1.35 8.64
CA GLU A 272 7.49 -1.21 7.55
C GLU A 272 6.60 0.02 7.78
N VAL A 273 6.14 0.61 6.68
CA VAL A 273 5.22 1.75 6.67
C VAL A 273 4.02 1.39 5.82
N TRP A 274 2.83 1.34 6.42
CA TRP A 274 1.60 0.98 5.71
C TRP A 274 0.59 2.12 5.74
N MET A 275 0.07 2.48 4.57
CA MET A 275 -1.16 3.24 4.46
C MET A 275 -2.32 2.25 4.56
N THR A 276 -3.06 2.29 5.67
CA THR A 276 -3.98 1.20 6.06
C THR A 276 -5.44 1.49 5.78
N GLU A 277 -5.77 2.74 5.41
CA GLU A 277 -7.11 3.09 4.98
C GLU A 277 -7.13 4.40 4.20
N HIS A 278 -7.71 4.38 3.02
CA HIS A 278 -8.22 5.54 2.31
C HIS A 278 -9.25 5.13 1.25
N SER A 279 -10.26 5.96 1.06
CA SER A 279 -11.17 5.90 -0.09
C SER A 279 -11.19 7.25 -0.77
N SER A 280 -10.99 7.26 -2.06
CA SER A 280 -11.04 8.51 -2.86
C SER A 280 -12.48 8.97 -3.14
N THR A 281 -13.31 9.03 -2.10
CA THR A 281 -14.73 9.33 -2.22
C THR A 281 -15.09 10.76 -1.83
N ASP A 282 -14.14 11.53 -1.35
CA ASP A 282 -14.38 12.79 -0.63
C ASP A 282 -15.24 13.81 -1.38
N ASN A 283 -15.45 13.65 -2.69
CA ASN A 283 -16.29 14.58 -3.46
C ASN A 283 -17.11 13.93 -4.58
N ILE A 284 -17.19 12.60 -4.66
CA ILE A 284 -17.91 11.94 -5.77
C ILE A 284 -19.35 11.54 -5.44
N GLY A 285 -19.74 11.61 -4.16
CA GLY A 285 -21.07 11.22 -3.72
C GLY A 285 -21.40 9.77 -4.10
N GLU A 286 -22.64 9.54 -4.56
CA GLU A 286 -23.12 8.21 -4.94
C GLU A 286 -22.84 7.81 -6.40
N ARG A 287 -22.17 8.66 -7.19
CA ARG A 287 -21.81 8.36 -8.58
C ARG A 287 -20.55 7.51 -8.69
N LEU A 288 -20.42 6.77 -9.79
CA LEU A 288 -19.17 6.10 -10.11
C LEU A 288 -18.06 7.12 -10.40
N PRO A 289 -16.84 6.90 -9.92
CA PRO A 289 -15.69 7.72 -10.27
C PRO A 289 -15.44 7.73 -11.77
N ASN A 290 -15.22 8.92 -12.35
CA ASN A 290 -14.81 9.04 -13.74
C ASN A 290 -13.33 8.66 -13.93
N TRP A 291 -12.85 8.63 -15.17
CA TRP A 291 -11.48 8.22 -15.46
C TRP A 291 -10.42 9.16 -14.84
N HIS A 292 -10.68 10.45 -14.77
CA HIS A 292 -9.75 11.37 -14.11
C HIS A 292 -9.58 11.03 -12.62
N GLU A 293 -10.65 10.71 -11.93
CA GLU A 293 -10.62 10.28 -10.53
C GLU A 293 -9.91 8.92 -10.35
N GLN A 294 -9.95 8.05 -11.37
CA GLN A 294 -9.16 6.82 -11.38
C GLN A 294 -7.64 7.11 -11.52
N LEU A 295 -7.29 8.13 -12.30
CA LEU A 295 -5.90 8.57 -12.41
C LEU A 295 -5.40 9.23 -11.12
N LEU A 296 -6.22 10.04 -10.45
CA LEU A 296 -5.88 10.57 -9.12
C LEU A 296 -5.62 9.45 -8.10
N PHE A 297 -6.39 8.37 -8.19
CA PHE A 297 -6.14 7.18 -7.36
C PHE A 297 -4.81 6.48 -7.74
N ALA A 298 -4.45 6.44 -9.02
CA ALA A 298 -3.16 5.93 -9.45
C ALA A 298 -1.99 6.80 -8.95
N GLU A 299 -2.15 8.13 -9.00
CA GLU A 299 -1.18 9.09 -8.44
C GLU A 299 -1.00 8.85 -6.94
N GLU A 300 -2.08 8.74 -6.17
CA GLU A 300 -2.01 8.44 -4.73
C GLU A 300 -1.25 7.14 -4.42
N LEU A 301 -1.54 6.05 -5.16
CA LEU A 301 -0.79 4.79 -5.01
C LEU A 301 0.70 5.00 -5.28
N ASN A 302 1.03 5.72 -6.34
CA ASN A 302 2.41 6.01 -6.72
C ASN A 302 3.12 6.89 -5.69
N GLU A 303 2.46 7.96 -5.25
CA GLU A 303 2.98 8.87 -4.23
C GLU A 303 3.25 8.17 -2.90
N CYS A 304 2.36 7.27 -2.47
CA CYS A 304 2.59 6.45 -1.28
C CYS A 304 3.88 5.62 -1.41
N MET A 305 4.09 4.99 -2.56
CA MET A 305 5.31 4.21 -2.81
C MET A 305 6.54 5.12 -2.85
N LEU A 306 6.46 6.29 -3.48
CA LEU A 306 7.55 7.28 -3.52
C LEU A 306 7.88 7.82 -2.12
N ALA A 307 6.88 8.02 -1.27
CA ALA A 307 7.05 8.47 0.11
C ALA A 307 7.67 7.42 1.04
N GLY A 308 7.75 6.15 0.64
CA GLY A 308 8.38 5.09 1.43
C GLY A 308 7.41 4.05 2.00
N CYS A 309 6.13 4.09 1.64
CA CYS A 309 5.19 3.04 2.00
C CYS A 309 5.63 1.68 1.47
N THR A 310 5.44 0.65 2.29
CA THR A 310 5.64 -0.76 1.91
C THR A 310 4.32 -1.50 1.72
N GLY A 311 3.22 -0.98 2.23
CA GLY A 311 1.87 -1.52 2.08
C GLY A 311 0.83 -0.44 1.85
N TYR A 312 -0.20 -0.76 1.04
CA TYR A 312 -1.34 0.11 0.78
C TYR A 312 -2.64 -0.67 0.86
N ILE A 313 -3.57 -0.27 1.69
CA ILE A 313 -4.85 -0.93 1.93
C ILE A 313 -6.01 0.04 1.66
N TYR A 314 -6.85 -0.31 0.68
CA TYR A 314 -7.96 0.49 0.23
C TYR A 314 -9.24 0.24 1.06
N TRP A 315 -10.03 1.25 1.27
CA TRP A 315 -11.34 1.22 1.95
C TRP A 315 -12.48 1.42 0.96
N TYR A 316 -13.25 0.42 0.53
CA TYR A 316 -13.41 -1.01 0.89
C TYR A 316 -13.07 -1.97 -0.26
N MET A 317 -13.31 -3.31 -0.04
CA MET A 317 -13.32 -4.31 -1.13
C MET A 317 -14.48 -4.11 -2.08
N ARG A 318 -15.69 -3.87 -1.57
CA ARG A 318 -16.96 -3.87 -2.31
C ARG A 318 -17.79 -2.67 -1.92
N ALA A 319 -18.14 -1.86 -2.87
CA ALA A 319 -19.12 -0.78 -2.88
C ALA A 319 -18.98 0.00 -4.19
N HIS A 320 -19.80 1.06 -4.40
CA HIS A 320 -19.75 1.87 -5.62
C HIS A 320 -18.41 2.60 -5.86
N TRP A 321 -17.66 2.91 -4.83
CA TRP A 321 -16.32 3.51 -4.94
C TRP A 321 -15.16 2.51 -4.73
N ALA A 322 -15.49 1.24 -4.60
CA ALA A 322 -14.52 0.18 -4.32
C ALA A 322 -14.09 -0.60 -5.57
N PHE A 323 -13.66 -1.84 -5.39
CA PHE A 323 -13.14 -2.70 -6.45
C PHE A 323 -14.20 -3.61 -7.08
N VAL A 324 -15.23 -3.96 -6.30
CA VAL A 324 -16.27 -4.90 -6.71
C VAL A 324 -17.64 -4.33 -6.44
N SER A 325 -18.53 -4.41 -7.43
CA SER A 325 -19.90 -3.91 -7.30
C SER A 325 -20.76 -4.75 -6.36
N THR A 326 -21.68 -4.10 -5.65
CA THR A 326 -22.72 -4.78 -4.85
C THR A 326 -23.88 -5.29 -5.72
N GLY A 327 -24.10 -4.69 -6.87
CA GLY A 327 -25.26 -4.89 -7.72
C GLY A 327 -26.51 -4.17 -7.22
N GLU A 328 -26.40 -3.30 -6.21
CA GLU A 328 -27.49 -2.56 -5.62
C GLU A 328 -27.51 -1.09 -6.10
N SER A 329 -28.64 -0.63 -6.62
CA SER A 329 -28.76 0.74 -7.15
C SER A 329 -28.59 1.83 -6.08
N LYS A 330 -28.84 1.52 -4.80
CA LYS A 330 -28.65 2.47 -3.68
C LYS A 330 -27.20 2.94 -3.49
N TYR A 331 -26.25 2.22 -4.06
CA TYR A 331 -24.82 2.60 -4.01
C TYR A 331 -24.36 3.32 -5.29
N GLY A 332 -25.27 3.86 -6.09
CA GLY A 332 -24.94 4.69 -7.24
C GLY A 332 -24.17 4.01 -8.37
N GLU A 333 -24.05 2.68 -8.32
CA GLU A 333 -23.15 1.92 -9.20
C GLU A 333 -23.53 1.95 -10.68
N GLY A 334 -24.74 2.38 -11.03
CA GLY A 334 -25.25 2.32 -12.40
C GLY A 334 -25.25 0.89 -12.98
N ASN A 335 -24.68 -0.04 -12.25
CA ASN A 335 -24.43 -1.42 -12.65
C ASN A 335 -25.21 -2.37 -11.73
N LYS A 336 -26.23 -2.98 -12.28
CA LYS A 336 -27.08 -3.94 -11.58
C LYS A 336 -26.46 -5.35 -11.45
N VAL A 337 -25.19 -5.50 -11.83
CA VAL A 337 -24.51 -6.80 -11.81
C VAL A 337 -23.67 -6.92 -10.53
N LYS A 338 -24.10 -7.81 -9.63
CA LYS A 338 -23.35 -8.13 -8.42
C LYS A 338 -21.99 -8.75 -8.76
N ASN A 339 -20.96 -8.41 -7.99
CA ASN A 339 -19.60 -8.95 -8.09
C ASN A 339 -18.91 -8.65 -9.44
N LYS A 340 -19.23 -7.55 -10.10
CA LYS A 340 -18.46 -7.05 -11.24
C LYS A 340 -17.24 -6.27 -10.75
N LEU A 341 -16.07 -6.51 -11.35
CA LEU A 341 -14.89 -5.69 -11.13
C LEU A 341 -15.10 -4.29 -11.71
N LEU A 342 -14.79 -3.28 -10.94
CA LEU A 342 -14.92 -1.88 -11.30
C LEU A 342 -13.57 -1.34 -11.83
N PRO A 343 -13.53 -0.24 -12.58
CA PRO A 343 -12.30 0.32 -13.17
C PRO A 343 -11.17 0.50 -12.15
N ARG A 344 -11.46 0.91 -10.93
CA ARG A 344 -10.50 1.08 -9.85
C ARG A 344 -9.75 -0.20 -9.49
N ALA A 345 -10.39 -1.35 -9.60
CA ALA A 345 -9.72 -2.63 -9.39
C ALA A 345 -8.58 -2.85 -10.39
N PHE A 346 -8.76 -2.40 -11.64
CA PHE A 346 -7.73 -2.53 -12.67
C PHE A 346 -6.60 -1.51 -12.48
N VAL A 347 -6.88 -0.30 -12.00
CA VAL A 347 -5.85 0.65 -11.56
C VAL A 347 -5.01 0.00 -10.46
N MET A 348 -5.64 -0.56 -9.43
CA MET A 348 -4.94 -1.28 -8.36
C MET A 348 -4.11 -2.44 -8.91
N SER A 349 -4.58 -3.15 -9.94
CA SER A 349 -3.88 -4.32 -10.48
C SER A 349 -2.54 -4.00 -11.14
N HIS A 350 -2.36 -2.80 -11.67
CA HIS A 350 -1.04 -2.35 -12.17
C HIS A 350 0.02 -2.42 -11.06
N PHE A 351 -0.35 -2.06 -9.84
CA PHE A 351 0.54 -2.11 -8.69
C PHE A 351 0.55 -3.51 -8.05
N SER A 352 -0.59 -4.02 -7.65
CA SER A 352 -0.68 -5.23 -6.82
C SER A 352 -0.12 -6.49 -7.51
N LYS A 353 -0.30 -6.65 -8.81
CA LYS A 353 0.23 -7.81 -9.54
C LYS A 353 1.72 -7.69 -9.83
N HIS A 354 2.20 -6.50 -10.09
CA HIS A 354 3.54 -6.32 -10.64
C HIS A 354 4.53 -5.79 -9.59
N VAL A 355 4.11 -4.87 -8.73
CA VAL A 355 4.97 -4.20 -7.75
C VAL A 355 5.09 -4.95 -6.42
N THR A 356 4.10 -5.76 -6.02
CA THR A 356 4.20 -6.59 -4.81
C THR A 356 5.45 -7.47 -4.81
N GLY A 357 6.24 -7.41 -3.73
CA GLY A 357 7.50 -8.15 -3.57
C GLY A 357 8.69 -7.58 -4.33
N SER A 358 8.54 -6.43 -4.98
CA SER A 358 9.65 -5.73 -5.64
C SER A 358 10.39 -4.78 -4.70
N THR A 359 11.58 -4.37 -5.08
CA THR A 359 12.32 -3.30 -4.42
C THR A 359 12.24 -2.03 -5.25
N ARG A 360 11.85 -0.90 -4.65
CA ARG A 360 11.77 0.38 -5.34
C ARG A 360 13.16 0.89 -5.70
N LEU A 361 13.26 1.43 -6.94
CA LEU A 361 14.42 2.13 -7.45
C LEU A 361 14.13 3.64 -7.51
N VAL A 362 15.20 4.46 -7.43
CA VAL A 362 15.07 5.91 -7.57
C VAL A 362 15.02 6.30 -9.05
N THR A 363 14.16 7.25 -9.40
CA THR A 363 14.13 7.85 -10.74
C THR A 363 14.63 9.29 -10.73
N SER A 364 15.03 9.82 -11.88
CA SER A 364 15.42 11.24 -12.02
C SER A 364 14.22 12.20 -11.90
N LYS A 365 13.02 11.67 -11.88
CA LYS A 365 11.74 12.38 -11.77
C LYS A 365 10.96 11.98 -10.52
N ASP A 366 11.63 11.38 -9.53
CA ASP A 366 11.01 11.14 -8.22
C ASP A 366 10.53 12.48 -7.65
N MET A 367 9.24 12.55 -7.34
CA MET A 367 8.65 13.67 -6.62
C MET A 367 8.77 15.03 -7.35
N THR A 368 8.40 15.05 -8.62
CA THR A 368 8.32 16.30 -9.40
C THR A 368 7.22 17.23 -8.86
N SER A 369 7.40 18.53 -9.04
CA SER A 369 6.46 19.58 -8.63
C SER A 369 6.07 20.49 -9.79
N GLY A 370 5.02 21.28 -9.64
CA GLY A 370 4.56 22.25 -10.63
C GLY A 370 3.86 21.61 -11.83
N SER A 371 4.07 22.11 -13.03
CA SER A 371 3.42 21.63 -14.27
C SER A 371 3.83 20.20 -14.65
N GLU A 372 4.92 19.68 -14.07
CA GLU A 372 5.34 18.29 -14.24
C GLU A 372 4.66 17.34 -13.24
N ALA A 373 3.98 17.85 -12.21
CA ALA A 373 3.26 17.03 -11.23
C ALA A 373 2.12 16.20 -11.85
N ALA A 374 1.62 16.60 -13.02
CA ALA A 374 0.64 15.83 -13.79
C ALA A 374 1.23 14.60 -14.52
N ARG A 375 2.53 14.32 -14.32
CA ARG A 375 3.25 13.18 -14.90
C ARG A 375 4.17 12.58 -13.84
N GLU A 376 3.81 11.40 -13.39
CA GLU A 376 4.51 10.72 -12.32
C GLU A 376 5.15 9.43 -12.78
N TYR A 377 6.27 9.11 -12.16
CA TYR A 377 7.04 7.90 -12.46
C TYR A 377 7.54 7.25 -11.17
N SER A 378 7.50 5.93 -11.14
CA SER A 378 8.24 5.14 -10.17
C SER A 378 8.84 3.91 -10.83
N ALA A 379 9.91 3.39 -10.26
CA ALA A 379 10.59 2.23 -10.82
C ALA A 379 10.89 1.20 -9.73
N TYR A 380 10.90 -0.06 -10.14
CA TYR A 380 11.08 -1.20 -9.25
C TYR A 380 11.92 -2.28 -9.93
N ILE A 381 12.60 -3.10 -9.11
CA ILE A 381 13.26 -4.32 -9.56
C ILE A 381 12.64 -5.53 -8.86
N LYS A 382 12.34 -6.57 -9.63
CA LYS A 382 11.76 -7.82 -9.14
C LYS A 382 12.34 -9.00 -9.92
N GLY A 383 13.18 -9.79 -9.25
CA GLY A 383 13.89 -10.87 -9.95
C GLY A 383 14.72 -10.32 -11.10
N ASP A 384 14.45 -10.82 -12.30
CA ASP A 384 15.08 -10.47 -13.56
C ASP A 384 14.37 -9.34 -14.34
N SER A 385 13.50 -8.59 -13.68
CA SER A 385 12.69 -7.57 -14.34
C SER A 385 12.83 -6.20 -13.71
N ILE A 386 12.87 -5.16 -14.56
CA ILE A 386 12.68 -3.75 -14.17
C ILE A 386 11.26 -3.35 -14.53
N ILE A 387 10.54 -2.80 -13.57
CA ILE A 387 9.15 -2.35 -13.72
C ILE A 387 9.15 -0.84 -13.60
N VAL A 388 8.56 -0.13 -14.57
CA VAL A 388 8.37 1.32 -14.54
C VAL A 388 6.89 1.62 -14.58
N MET A 389 6.41 2.32 -13.57
CA MET A 389 5.06 2.90 -13.54
C MET A 389 5.14 4.30 -14.13
N ALA A 390 4.20 4.65 -15.00
CA ALA A 390 4.07 6.00 -15.55
C ALA A 390 2.59 6.40 -15.54
N ILE A 391 2.30 7.57 -15.00
CA ILE A 391 0.96 8.14 -14.89
C ILE A 391 0.98 9.48 -15.62
N ASP A 392 0.01 9.71 -16.50
CA ASP A 392 -0.18 10.97 -17.19
C ASP A 392 -1.64 11.44 -17.07
N THR A 393 -1.86 12.52 -16.35
CA THR A 393 -3.18 13.15 -16.22
C THR A 393 -3.42 14.25 -17.25
N THR A 394 -2.42 14.56 -18.09
CA THR A 394 -2.49 15.60 -19.13
C THR A 394 -3.31 15.16 -20.36
N LYS A 395 -3.66 16.11 -21.20
CA LYS A 395 -4.42 15.86 -22.44
C LYS A 395 -3.55 15.54 -23.65
N THR A 396 -2.22 15.48 -23.48
CA THR A 396 -1.27 15.34 -24.60
C THR A 396 -0.30 14.21 -24.31
N GLY A 397 -0.31 13.18 -25.16
CA GLY A 397 0.68 12.09 -25.08
C GLY A 397 2.07 12.54 -25.51
N TYR A 398 3.09 11.75 -25.16
CA TYR A 398 4.49 12.06 -25.42
C TYR A 398 5.33 10.79 -25.61
N ASP A 399 6.57 10.97 -26.06
CA ASP A 399 7.56 9.90 -26.07
C ASP A 399 8.29 9.88 -24.72
N LEU A 400 8.31 8.72 -24.07
CA LEU A 400 9.04 8.51 -22.84
C LEU A 400 10.33 7.77 -23.12
N GLU A 401 11.46 8.45 -22.98
CA GLU A 401 12.80 7.86 -23.07
C GLU A 401 13.25 7.44 -21.68
N LEU A 402 13.39 6.15 -21.50
CA LEU A 402 13.84 5.53 -20.23
C LEU A 402 15.31 5.14 -20.35
N THR A 403 16.16 5.67 -19.47
CA THR A 403 17.50 5.14 -19.25
C THR A 403 17.46 4.20 -18.04
N LEU A 404 17.63 2.92 -18.27
CA LEU A 404 17.58 1.87 -17.24
C LEU A 404 18.98 1.60 -16.67
N PRO A 405 19.09 1.05 -15.44
CA PRO A 405 20.39 0.79 -14.81
C PRO A 405 21.18 -0.36 -15.49
N VAL A 406 20.51 -1.19 -16.29
CA VAL A 406 21.07 -2.35 -16.98
C VAL A 406 20.45 -2.52 -18.35
N ASN A 407 21.10 -3.27 -19.24
CA ASN A 407 20.52 -3.62 -20.53
C ASN A 407 19.31 -4.55 -20.36
N VAL A 408 18.34 -4.36 -21.21
CA VAL A 408 17.10 -5.16 -21.27
C VAL A 408 16.94 -5.74 -22.68
N LYS A 409 16.36 -6.94 -22.77
CA LYS A 409 16.25 -7.72 -24.02
C LYS A 409 14.83 -7.80 -24.59
N SER A 410 13.83 -7.46 -23.78
CA SER A 410 12.42 -7.43 -24.18
C SER A 410 11.61 -6.62 -23.18
N GLY A 411 10.39 -6.29 -23.52
CA GLY A 411 9.50 -5.59 -22.60
C GLY A 411 8.03 -5.90 -22.88
N THR A 412 7.20 -5.56 -21.88
CA THR A 412 5.74 -5.64 -21.96
C THR A 412 5.18 -4.32 -21.46
N HIS A 413 4.21 -3.76 -22.16
CA HIS A 413 3.46 -2.58 -21.79
C HIS A 413 2.04 -2.96 -21.40
N LEU A 414 1.67 -2.64 -20.17
CA LEU A 414 0.30 -2.72 -19.68
C LEU A 414 -0.28 -1.31 -19.66
N LEU A 415 -1.43 -1.11 -20.29
CA LEU A 415 -2.04 0.20 -20.47
C LEU A 415 -3.49 0.20 -20.01
N SER A 416 -3.86 1.19 -19.21
CA SER A 416 -5.25 1.55 -18.92
C SER A 416 -5.52 3.00 -19.32
N THR A 417 -6.65 3.22 -19.99
CA THR A 417 -7.14 4.55 -20.40
C THR A 417 -8.61 4.74 -20.00
N GLY A 418 -9.16 5.93 -20.26
CA GLY A 418 -10.57 6.22 -19.98
C GLY A 418 -11.58 5.60 -20.96
N ASN A 419 -11.12 4.86 -21.97
CA ASN A 419 -12.00 4.12 -22.87
C ASN A 419 -12.50 2.87 -22.15
N GLU A 420 -13.78 2.55 -22.29
CA GLU A 420 -14.37 1.38 -21.61
C GLU A 420 -13.66 0.07 -21.96
N THR A 421 -13.15 -0.07 -23.19
CA THR A 421 -12.39 -1.24 -23.65
C THR A 421 -10.97 -1.28 -23.10
N ASP A 422 -10.38 -0.14 -22.76
CA ASP A 422 -8.97 0.01 -22.36
C ASP A 422 -8.80 0.14 -20.84
N SER A 423 -9.89 0.35 -20.11
CA SER A 423 -9.85 0.37 -18.63
C SER A 423 -9.44 -0.98 -18.02
N LEU A 424 -9.39 -2.02 -18.84
CA LEU A 424 -9.15 -3.41 -18.47
C LEU A 424 -7.68 -3.84 -18.55
N CYS A 425 -6.73 -2.90 -18.61
CA CYS A 425 -5.31 -3.20 -18.68
C CYS A 425 -4.91 -3.98 -19.96
N GLN A 426 -4.86 -3.27 -21.07
CA GLN A 426 -4.35 -3.84 -22.33
C GLN A 426 -2.87 -4.23 -22.20
N VAL A 427 -2.50 -5.37 -22.79
CA VAL A 427 -1.14 -5.88 -22.78
C VAL A 427 -0.58 -5.83 -24.20
N LYS A 428 0.61 -5.21 -24.37
CA LYS A 428 1.34 -5.13 -25.64
C LYS A 428 2.80 -5.46 -25.43
N ASP A 429 3.40 -6.18 -26.34
CA ASP A 429 4.84 -6.45 -26.31
C ASP A 429 5.63 -5.22 -26.77
N ILE A 430 6.79 -5.05 -26.19
CA ILE A 430 7.81 -4.06 -26.62
C ILE A 430 8.96 -4.85 -27.20
N THR A 431 9.15 -4.74 -28.52
CA THR A 431 10.28 -5.36 -29.21
C THR A 431 11.56 -4.56 -28.97
N ILE A 432 12.62 -5.27 -28.61
CA ILE A 432 13.98 -4.73 -28.44
C ILE A 432 14.90 -5.61 -29.28
N ASP A 433 15.31 -5.10 -30.44
CA ASP A 433 16.10 -5.88 -31.42
C ASP A 433 17.51 -6.20 -30.91
N THR A 434 18.09 -5.30 -30.14
CA THR A 434 19.42 -5.47 -29.53
C THR A 434 19.36 -5.02 -28.09
N PRO A 435 19.93 -5.79 -27.15
CA PRO A 435 19.93 -5.41 -25.74
C PRO A 435 20.46 -3.99 -25.52
N THR A 436 19.68 -3.19 -24.83
CA THR A 436 19.97 -1.78 -24.58
C THR A 436 19.47 -1.35 -23.20
N ASN A 437 20.11 -0.33 -22.65
CA ASN A 437 19.61 0.33 -21.43
C ASN A 437 18.83 1.62 -21.71
N VAL A 438 18.66 2.00 -22.96
CA VAL A 438 17.85 3.16 -23.35
C VAL A 438 16.68 2.69 -24.20
N VAL A 439 15.46 2.86 -23.69
CA VAL A 439 14.23 2.41 -24.37
C VAL A 439 13.29 3.60 -24.49
N THR A 440 12.81 3.85 -25.72
CA THR A 440 11.77 4.86 -25.97
C THR A 440 10.41 4.17 -26.13
N VAL A 441 9.42 4.59 -25.35
CA VAL A 441 8.05 4.10 -25.39
C VAL A 441 7.06 5.23 -25.56
N LYS A 442 5.86 4.92 -26.06
CA LYS A 442 4.77 5.90 -26.17
C LYS A 442 4.00 5.97 -24.86
N MET A 443 3.83 7.17 -24.34
CA MET A 443 2.96 7.46 -23.21
C MET A 443 1.68 8.14 -23.72
N PRO A 444 0.53 7.44 -23.71
CA PRO A 444 -0.72 8.06 -24.11
C PRO A 444 -1.19 9.10 -23.09
N ALA A 445 -1.89 10.11 -23.57
CA ALA A 445 -2.56 11.10 -22.72
C ALA A 445 -3.58 10.42 -21.77
N ARG A 446 -3.70 10.94 -20.58
CA ARG A 446 -4.70 10.48 -19.57
C ARG A 446 -4.67 8.97 -19.38
N SER A 447 -3.49 8.44 -19.08
CA SER A 447 -3.27 7.00 -18.98
C SER A 447 -2.45 6.59 -17.77
N LEU A 448 -2.63 5.34 -17.37
CA LEU A 448 -1.76 4.61 -16.46
C LEU A 448 -1.06 3.52 -17.26
N SER A 449 0.27 3.54 -17.25
CA SER A 449 1.12 2.59 -17.94
C SER A 449 2.05 1.87 -16.97
N THR A 450 2.18 0.56 -17.14
CA THR A 450 3.22 -0.25 -16.49
C THR A 450 4.09 -0.85 -17.58
N TYR A 451 5.36 -0.52 -17.58
CA TYR A 451 6.36 -1.12 -18.46
C TYR A 451 7.16 -2.15 -17.66
N ILE A 452 7.24 -3.37 -18.15
CA ILE A 452 8.01 -4.46 -17.54
C ILE A 452 9.10 -4.85 -18.53
N PHE A 453 10.35 -4.66 -18.16
CA PHE A 453 11.51 -4.96 -18.99
C PHE A 453 12.27 -6.15 -18.43
N MET A 454 12.55 -7.13 -19.26
CA MET A 454 13.37 -8.29 -18.91
C MET A 454 14.84 -7.95 -19.03
N ILE A 455 15.59 -8.12 -17.96
CA ILE A 455 17.04 -7.86 -17.90
C ILE A 455 17.75 -8.83 -18.84
N ASP A 456 18.74 -8.32 -19.57
CA ASP A 456 19.64 -9.14 -20.35
C ASP A 456 20.71 -9.77 -19.48
N GLU A 457 20.79 -11.10 -19.45
CA GLU A 457 21.71 -11.86 -18.60
C GLU A 457 23.18 -11.61 -18.92
N GLY A 458 23.49 -11.15 -20.13
CA GLY A 458 24.83 -10.72 -20.54
C GLY A 458 25.27 -9.40 -19.95
N SER A 459 24.37 -8.61 -19.39
CA SER A 459 24.70 -7.34 -18.75
C SER A 459 25.13 -7.56 -17.29
N THR A 460 26.43 -7.77 -17.11
CA THR A 460 27.06 -7.79 -15.77
C THR A 460 27.13 -6.39 -15.19
N ALA A 461 26.04 -5.84 -14.71
CA ALA A 461 26.09 -4.56 -14.04
C ALA A 461 25.08 -4.48 -12.88
N ILE A 462 25.27 -5.30 -11.89
CA ILE A 462 24.82 -4.96 -10.53
C ILE A 462 26.07 -5.03 -9.65
N THR A 463 26.92 -4.03 -9.78
CA THR A 463 28.12 -3.90 -8.98
C THR A 463 28.14 -2.55 -8.26
N ASN A 464 27.13 -2.10 -7.62
CA ASN A 464 27.28 -1.16 -6.51
C ASN A 464 25.95 -1.05 -5.79
N VAL A 465 25.82 -1.83 -4.74
CA VAL A 465 24.91 -1.50 -3.65
C VAL A 465 25.63 -0.41 -2.86
N ASP A 466 25.39 0.85 -3.18
CA ASP A 466 25.63 1.93 -2.24
C ASP A 466 24.56 1.79 -1.14
N HIS A 467 24.81 0.84 -0.23
CA HIS A 467 24.31 1.02 1.11
C HIS A 467 25.00 2.26 1.65
N GLU A 468 24.28 3.33 1.92
CA GLU A 468 24.72 4.27 2.94
C GLU A 468 25.04 3.39 4.14
N THR A 469 26.33 3.16 4.33
CA THR A 469 26.85 2.30 5.37
C THR A 469 26.41 2.88 6.69
N ALA A 470 25.58 2.13 7.42
CA ALA A 470 25.48 2.35 8.84
C ALA A 470 26.93 2.34 9.37
N GLU A 471 27.41 3.49 9.83
CA GLU A 471 28.73 3.61 10.44
C GLU A 471 28.73 2.77 11.71
N GLY A 472 29.26 1.56 11.62
CA GLY A 472 29.36 0.60 12.71
C GLY A 472 30.50 -0.40 12.44
N PRO A 473 31.07 -1.04 13.46
CA PRO A 473 32.17 -1.98 13.30
C PRO A 473 31.78 -3.16 12.40
N LYS A 474 32.56 -3.37 11.34
CA LYS A 474 32.42 -4.47 10.40
C LYS A 474 33.20 -5.68 10.88
N THR A 475 32.63 -6.86 10.69
CA THR A 475 33.26 -8.14 11.01
C THR A 475 33.40 -8.96 9.73
N TYR A 476 34.54 -9.61 9.55
CA TYR A 476 34.86 -10.36 8.34
C TYR A 476 34.96 -11.86 8.63
N TYR A 477 34.52 -12.68 7.69
CA TYR A 477 34.55 -14.14 7.78
C TYR A 477 35.07 -14.74 6.48
N ASP A 478 35.73 -15.89 6.55
CA ASP A 478 36.02 -16.70 5.36
C ASP A 478 34.75 -17.37 4.83
N LEU A 479 34.84 -18.02 3.68
CA LEU A 479 33.71 -18.72 3.07
C LEU A 479 33.20 -19.95 3.86
N ARG A 480 33.95 -20.34 4.91
CA ARG A 480 33.58 -21.41 5.86
C ARG A 480 32.99 -20.85 7.16
N GLY A 481 32.75 -19.54 7.22
CA GLY A 481 32.17 -18.87 8.39
C GLY A 481 33.13 -18.58 9.54
N ARG A 482 34.44 -18.75 9.38
CA ARG A 482 35.45 -18.45 10.43
C ARG A 482 35.77 -16.96 10.38
N ARG A 483 35.79 -16.30 11.52
CA ARG A 483 36.09 -14.87 11.64
C ARG A 483 37.52 -14.57 11.22
N LEU A 484 37.72 -13.54 10.43
CA LEU A 484 39.01 -13.05 9.95
C LEU A 484 39.39 -11.77 10.71
N LEU A 485 40.56 -11.75 11.32
CA LEU A 485 41.11 -10.55 11.94
C LEU A 485 41.75 -9.62 10.89
N THR A 486 42.28 -10.21 9.82
CA THR A 486 42.89 -9.50 8.70
C THR A 486 42.29 -10.05 7.42
N PRO A 487 41.23 -9.43 6.88
CA PRO A 487 40.54 -9.93 5.69
C PRO A 487 41.42 -9.74 4.44
N ARG A 488 41.55 -10.80 3.63
CA ARG A 488 42.25 -10.80 2.33
C ARG A 488 41.51 -11.72 1.36
N GLY A 489 41.51 -11.37 0.08
CA GLY A 489 40.83 -12.15 -0.95
C GLY A 489 39.33 -12.13 -0.79
N LEU A 490 38.65 -13.19 -1.23
CA LEU A 490 37.17 -13.30 -1.15
C LEU A 490 36.74 -13.63 0.27
N CYS A 491 35.98 -12.76 0.91
CA CYS A 491 35.45 -12.93 2.26
C CYS A 491 34.01 -12.45 2.38
N ILE A 492 33.38 -12.76 3.51
CA ILE A 492 32.05 -12.29 3.89
C ILE A 492 32.22 -11.14 4.87
N GLU A 493 31.76 -9.95 4.50
CA GLU A 493 31.62 -8.79 5.40
C GLU A 493 30.24 -8.85 6.08
N ARG A 494 30.21 -8.71 7.40
CA ARG A 494 29.01 -8.59 8.20
C ARG A 494 28.96 -7.22 8.87
N SER A 495 27.92 -6.46 8.62
CA SER A 495 27.68 -5.14 9.20
C SER A 495 27.04 -5.24 10.58
N ALA A 496 27.07 -4.15 11.36
CA ALA A 496 26.50 -4.08 12.71
C ALA A 496 24.97 -4.32 12.75
N ASP A 497 24.26 -4.09 11.65
CA ASP A 497 22.84 -4.38 11.47
C ASP A 497 22.51 -5.85 11.21
N GLY A 498 23.57 -6.72 11.14
CA GLY A 498 23.43 -8.14 10.87
C GLY A 498 23.42 -8.52 9.39
N SER A 499 23.40 -7.53 8.48
CA SER A 499 23.52 -7.78 7.04
C SER A 499 24.89 -8.37 6.70
N SER A 500 24.95 -9.21 5.64
CA SER A 500 26.18 -9.86 5.21
C SER A 500 26.33 -9.82 3.70
N ARG A 501 27.54 -9.53 3.21
CA ARG A 501 27.83 -9.53 1.77
C ARG A 501 29.18 -10.19 1.46
N LYS A 502 29.32 -10.77 0.25
CA LYS A 502 30.61 -11.22 -0.25
C LYS A 502 31.39 -10.04 -0.81
N ILE A 503 32.64 -9.89 -0.38
CA ILE A 503 33.52 -8.82 -0.87
C ILE A 503 34.89 -9.39 -1.23
N MET A 504 35.59 -8.71 -2.14
CA MET A 504 36.97 -8.99 -2.48
C MET A 504 37.86 -7.91 -1.82
N MET A 505 38.69 -8.30 -0.89
CA MET A 505 39.67 -7.41 -0.28
C MET A 505 41.00 -7.52 -1.04
N GLY A 506 41.59 -6.36 -1.33
CA GLY A 506 42.90 -6.33 -2.01
C GLY A 506 44.01 -7.08 -1.26
N ARG A 507 45.03 -7.46 -1.99
CA ARG A 507 46.22 -8.13 -1.47
C ARG A 507 47.05 -7.22 -0.56
#